data_f10ca9314b6fffa2bc7a33d6212c13c6
#
_entry.id   f10ca9314b6fffa2bc7a33d6212c13c6
#
_cell.length_a   1.000
_cell.length_b   1.000
_cell.length_c   1.000
_cell.angle_alpha   90.00
_cell.angle_beta   90.00
_cell.angle_gamma   90.00
#
_symmetry.space_group_name_H-M   'P 1'
#
loop_
_entity.id
_entity.type
_entity.pdbx_description
1 polymer ?
#
loop_
_entity_poly.entity_id
_entity_poly.type
_entity_poly.pdbx_seq_one_letter_code
_entity_poly.pdbx_strand_id
1 'polypeptide(L)' 'MTAARTEVVEVRGMHCGGCERTVSRAVQAVPGVGSARADFVAEEVEVTFDPGETGLDAIRAAVLEAGFTPA' A
#
# COMPACT_ATOMS: atom_id res chain seq x y z
N MET A 1 -1.06 -22.53 -8.54
CA MET A 1 -0.16 -21.40 -8.82
C MET A 1 -0.89 -20.11 -8.54
N THR A 2 -0.34 -19.32 -7.61
CA THR A 2 -1.00 -18.10 -7.18
C THR A 2 -0.66 -16.96 -8.12
N ALA A 3 -1.68 -16.29 -8.66
CA ALA A 3 -1.46 -15.13 -9.52
C ALA A 3 -1.39 -13.88 -8.66
N ALA A 4 -0.24 -13.25 -8.61
CA ALA A 4 -0.10 -11.98 -7.94
C ALA A 4 -0.94 -10.94 -8.68
N ARG A 5 -1.52 -10.02 -7.92
CA ARG A 5 -2.35 -8.95 -8.46
C ARG A 5 -1.73 -7.61 -8.13
N THR A 6 -1.70 -6.71 -9.10
CA THR A 6 -1.19 -5.36 -8.90
C THR A 6 -2.36 -4.39 -8.92
N GLU A 7 -2.50 -3.61 -7.84
CA GLU A 7 -3.54 -2.61 -7.72
C GLU A 7 -2.93 -1.30 -7.25
N VAL A 8 -3.58 -0.20 -7.58
CA VAL A 8 -3.17 1.13 -7.16
C VAL A 8 -4.17 1.63 -6.14
N VAL A 9 -3.67 2.02 -4.97
CA VAL A 9 -4.49 2.56 -3.88
C VAL A 9 -4.13 4.03 -3.73
N GLU A 10 -5.13 4.90 -3.81
CA GLU A 10 -4.92 6.32 -3.57
C GLU A 10 -4.66 6.56 -2.09
N VAL A 11 -3.63 7.36 -1.79
CA VAL A 11 -3.22 7.66 -0.41
C VAL A 11 -3.01 9.15 -0.28
N ARG A 12 -3.73 9.77 0.64
CA ARG A 12 -3.62 11.21 0.90
C ARG A 12 -2.78 11.47 2.15
N GLY A 13 -2.10 12.60 2.15
CA GLY A 13 -1.30 13.02 3.28
C GLY A 13 0.19 12.79 3.15
N MET A 14 0.64 12.17 2.06
CA MET A 14 2.06 12.04 1.79
C MET A 14 2.62 13.37 1.29
N HIS A 15 3.71 13.83 1.91
CA HIS A 15 4.30 15.11 1.56
C HIS A 15 5.77 15.03 1.13
N CYS A 16 6.42 13.89 1.32
CA CYS A 16 7.85 13.76 1.05
C CYS A 16 8.25 12.29 0.91
N GLY A 17 9.51 12.05 0.56
CA GLY A 17 10.02 10.70 0.41
C GLY A 17 9.98 9.87 1.69
N GLY A 18 10.06 10.51 2.86
CA GLY A 18 9.91 9.83 4.14
C GLY A 18 8.50 9.25 4.31
N CYS A 19 7.50 9.98 3.85
CA CYS A 19 6.11 9.52 3.86
C CYS A 19 5.93 8.34 2.94
N GLU A 20 6.53 8.38 1.75
CA GLU A 20 6.52 7.25 0.82
C GLU A 20 7.07 5.98 1.47
N ARG A 21 8.20 6.09 2.16
CA ARG A 21 8.80 4.95 2.85
C ARG A 21 7.89 4.39 3.93
N THR A 22 7.28 5.28 4.70
CA THR A 22 6.39 4.87 5.77
C THR A 22 5.20 4.09 5.22
N VAL A 23 4.57 4.60 4.17
CA VAL A 23 3.44 3.92 3.54
C VAL A 23 3.87 2.60 2.92
N SER A 24 4.98 2.58 2.18
CA SER A 24 5.49 1.36 1.55
C SER A 24 5.78 0.28 2.58
N ARG A 25 6.42 0.64 3.69
CA ARG A 25 6.72 -0.31 4.76
C ARG A 25 5.47 -0.86 5.43
N ALA A 26 4.53 0.02 5.71
CA ALA A 26 3.28 -0.38 6.35
C ALA A 26 2.52 -1.38 5.48
N VAL A 27 2.46 -1.12 4.18
CA VAL A 27 1.77 -2.00 3.23
C VAL A 27 2.54 -3.30 3.06
N GLN A 28 3.87 -3.25 2.96
CA GLN A 28 4.69 -4.46 2.83
C GLN A 28 4.61 -5.36 4.05
N ALA A 29 4.29 -4.83 5.21
CA ALA A 29 4.12 -5.61 6.42
C ALA A 29 2.83 -6.42 6.43
N VAL A 30 1.90 -6.15 5.53
CA VAL A 30 0.65 -6.91 5.43
C VAL A 30 0.96 -8.29 4.86
N PRO A 31 0.57 -9.38 5.55
CA PRO A 31 0.77 -10.73 5.03
C PRO A 31 0.10 -10.88 3.66
N GLY A 32 0.80 -11.46 2.71
CA GLY A 32 0.30 -11.63 1.35
C GLY A 32 0.73 -10.55 0.39
N VAL A 33 1.35 -9.46 0.87
CA VAL A 33 1.87 -8.40 0.00
C VAL A 33 3.30 -8.76 -0.43
N GLY A 34 3.51 -8.83 -1.74
CA GLY A 34 4.83 -9.10 -2.31
C GLY A 34 5.68 -7.85 -2.46
N SER A 35 5.07 -6.74 -2.85
CA SER A 35 5.78 -5.48 -3.01
C SER A 35 4.82 -4.31 -2.90
N ALA A 36 5.36 -3.14 -2.52
CA ALA A 36 4.61 -1.91 -2.45
C ALA A 36 5.50 -0.75 -2.85
N ARG A 37 4.97 0.15 -3.64
CA ARG A 37 5.69 1.32 -4.13
C ARG A 37 4.78 2.55 -3.99
N ALA A 38 5.15 3.44 -3.08
CA ALA A 38 4.39 4.67 -2.85
C ALA A 38 4.97 5.82 -3.67
N ASP A 39 4.10 6.72 -4.11
CA ASP A 39 4.48 7.92 -4.85
C ASP A 39 3.70 9.10 -4.27
N PHE A 40 4.39 10.03 -3.62
CA PHE A 40 3.73 11.17 -3.01
C PHE A 40 3.28 12.23 -4.03
N VAL A 41 3.86 12.26 -5.20
CA VAL A 41 3.46 13.20 -6.26
C VAL A 41 2.13 12.78 -6.85
N ALA A 42 1.97 11.49 -7.13
CA ALA A 42 0.71 10.93 -7.63
C ALA A 42 -0.29 10.65 -6.52
N GLU A 43 0.14 10.71 -5.25
CA GLU A 43 -0.67 10.40 -4.08
C GLU A 43 -1.25 8.99 -4.14
N GLU A 44 -0.41 8.02 -4.47
CA GLU A 44 -0.85 6.63 -4.60
C GLU A 44 0.23 5.64 -4.18
N VAL A 45 -0.19 4.41 -3.90
CA VAL A 45 0.72 3.30 -3.68
C VAL A 45 0.33 2.15 -4.61
N GLU A 46 1.32 1.64 -5.34
CA GLU A 46 1.14 0.48 -6.20
C GLU A 46 1.51 -0.75 -5.39
N VAL A 47 0.59 -1.67 -5.27
CA VAL A 47 0.74 -2.86 -4.43
C VAL A 47 0.60 -4.12 -5.27
N THR A 48 1.57 -5.01 -5.14
CA THR A 48 1.48 -6.34 -5.73
C THR A 48 1.26 -7.33 -4.59
N PHE A 49 0.17 -8.06 -4.63
CA PHE A 49 -0.25 -8.92 -3.53
C PHE A 49 -0.90 -10.20 -4.03
N ASP A 50 -0.99 -11.17 -3.15
CA ASP A 50 -1.69 -12.43 -3.40
C ASP A 50 -3.15 -12.28 -2.96
N PRO A 51 -4.11 -12.24 -3.90
CA PRO A 51 -5.52 -12.06 -3.56
C PRO A 51 -6.10 -13.21 -2.75
N GLY A 52 -5.43 -14.35 -2.72
CA GLY A 52 -5.82 -15.47 -1.86
C GLY A 52 -5.42 -15.30 -0.41
N GLU A 53 -4.48 -14.40 -0.11
CA GLU A 53 -3.97 -14.17 1.24
C GLU A 53 -4.40 -12.83 1.83
N THR A 54 -4.60 -11.83 0.99
CA THR A 54 -4.96 -10.49 1.47
C THR A 54 -5.86 -9.79 0.44
N GLY A 55 -6.29 -8.60 0.77
CA GLY A 55 -7.11 -7.79 -0.12
C GLY A 55 -6.88 -6.31 0.13
N LEU A 56 -7.54 -5.49 -0.67
CA LEU A 56 -7.41 -4.03 -0.59
C LEU A 56 -7.86 -3.49 0.76
N ASP A 57 -8.82 -4.12 1.42
CA ASP A 57 -9.28 -3.68 2.73
C ASP A 57 -8.16 -3.72 3.76
N ALA A 58 -7.39 -4.81 3.78
CA ALA A 58 -6.24 -4.96 4.68
C ALA A 58 -5.15 -3.95 4.35
N ILE A 59 -4.92 -3.71 3.07
CA ILE A 59 -3.94 -2.74 2.61
C ILE A 59 -4.34 -1.32 3.01
N ARG A 60 -5.60 -0.96 2.83
CA ARG A 60 -6.12 0.34 3.27
C ARG A 60 -6.03 0.52 4.77
N ALA A 61 -6.31 -0.53 5.53
CA ALA A 61 -6.18 -0.51 6.98
C ALA A 61 -4.73 -0.24 7.40
N ALA A 62 -3.76 -0.84 6.72
CA ALA A 62 -2.34 -0.62 6.99
C ALA A 62 -1.95 0.84 6.71
N VAL A 63 -2.46 1.41 5.62
CA VAL A 63 -2.23 2.82 5.29
C VAL A 63 -2.80 3.73 6.38
N LEU A 64 -4.00 3.44 6.84
CA LEU A 64 -4.66 4.23 7.89
C LEU A 64 -3.88 4.14 9.19
N GLU A 65 -3.40 2.96 9.58
CA GLU A 65 -2.59 2.77 10.77
C GLU A 65 -1.25 3.51 10.70
N ALA A 66 -0.72 3.69 9.51
CA ALA A 66 0.51 4.44 9.30
C ALA A 66 0.31 5.95 9.46
N GLY A 67 -0.94 6.41 9.59
CA GLY A 67 -1.26 7.82 9.77
C GLY A 67 -1.64 8.55 8.50
N PHE A 68 -1.95 7.83 7.44
CA PHE A 68 -2.36 8.40 6.15
C PHE A 68 -3.81 8.04 5.85
N THR A 69 -4.39 8.72 4.87
CA THR A 69 -5.79 8.50 4.51
C THR A 69 -5.89 7.78 3.18
N PRO A 70 -6.31 6.50 3.16
CA PRO A 70 -6.58 5.83 1.90
C PRO A 70 -7.89 6.37 1.32
N ALA A 71 -7.87 6.63 0.04
CA ALA A 71 -9.05 7.16 -0.64
C ALA A 71 -9.75 6.10 -1.46
#